data_4202d2e8f39b22d008ec476462093b14
#
_entry.id   4202d2e8f39b22d008ec476462093b14
#
_cell.length_a   1.000
_cell.length_b   1.000
_cell.length_c   1.000
_cell.angle_alpha   90.00
_cell.angle_beta   90.00
_cell.angle_gamma   90.00
#
_symmetry.space_group_name_H-M   'P 1'
#
loop_
_entity.id
_entity.type
_entity.pdbx_description
1 polymer ?
#
loop_
_entity_poly.entity_id
_entity_poly.type
_entity_poly.pdbx_seq_one_letter_code
_entity_poly.pdbx_strand_id
1 'polypeptide(L)'
;MNKAQVLPSITELTDDGAIFFVSHSGGKDSQEMYNKLRRTVPYNQIVVVHACLGEVEWPGVIDHIKANVDHHVHVVRATKRDGREKTLLGMVEDRGMWPSSSCRQCTSDLKRGPIMKFIRNYLYQKGRRIAVNCMGIRAEESTARAKKVPFRFNASESCGHRDVYDWMPIFDLTTAEVFQGIADAGQKPFWTYERNERLSCVFCIMGSVNDLRHGAEKNPDLYREYVELERRIGHTMFSSGGRQISLEERTGIPMQN
;
A
#
# COMPACT_ATOMS: atom_id res chain seq x y z
N MET A 1 8.92 23.35 28.68
CA MET A 1 9.08 24.01 27.37
C MET A 1 9.59 22.97 26.41
N ASN A 2 8.70 22.42 25.56
CA ASN A 2 9.11 21.53 24.48
C ASN A 2 9.91 22.36 23.46
N LYS A 3 11.23 22.14 23.40
CA LYS A 3 12.02 22.59 22.26
C LYS A 3 11.39 21.95 21.03
N ALA A 4 10.88 22.73 20.12
CA ALA A 4 10.47 22.25 18.81
C ALA A 4 11.70 21.53 18.24
N GLN A 5 11.65 20.21 18.15
CA GLN A 5 12.75 19.41 17.62
C GLN A 5 12.81 19.74 16.12
N VAL A 6 13.86 20.44 15.71
CA VAL A 6 14.11 20.71 14.30
C VAL A 6 14.29 19.36 13.61
N LEU A 7 13.44 19.06 12.65
CA LEU A 7 13.55 17.83 11.87
C LEU A 7 14.76 17.91 10.94
N PRO A 8 15.55 16.85 10.82
CA PRO A 8 16.65 16.82 9.86
C PRO A 8 16.11 16.87 8.42
N SER A 9 16.86 17.45 7.53
CA SER A 9 16.60 17.40 6.08
C SER A 9 16.86 16.00 5.53
N ILE A 10 16.35 15.73 4.33
CA ILE A 10 16.63 14.46 3.63
C ILE A 10 18.11 14.29 3.35
N THR A 11 18.83 15.38 3.06
CA THR A 11 20.29 15.36 2.85
C THR A 11 21.02 14.96 4.14
N GLU A 12 20.72 15.60 5.27
CA GLU A 12 21.31 15.23 6.57
C GLU A 12 21.05 13.77 6.93
N LEU A 13 19.81 13.27 6.72
CA LEU A 13 19.51 11.86 6.94
C LEU A 13 20.31 10.93 6.01
N THR A 14 20.51 11.35 4.76
CA THR A 14 21.34 10.62 3.81
C THR A 14 22.78 10.54 4.28
N ASP A 15 23.36 11.67 4.68
CA ASP A 15 24.73 11.77 5.19
C ASP A 15 24.93 10.95 6.47
N ASP A 16 23.91 10.90 7.33
CA ASP A 16 23.87 10.07 8.54
C ASP A 16 23.66 8.57 8.26
N GLY A 17 23.56 8.18 6.99
CA GLY A 17 23.43 6.79 6.56
C GLY A 17 22.07 6.18 6.81
N ALA A 18 21.00 6.97 6.79
CA ALA A 18 19.63 6.47 6.86
C ALA A 18 19.30 5.49 5.73
N ILE A 19 18.43 4.53 6.01
CA ILE A 19 17.87 3.63 5.00
C ILE A 19 16.47 4.09 4.64
N PHE A 20 16.24 4.28 3.33
CA PHE A 20 14.97 4.72 2.75
C PHE A 20 14.17 3.52 2.27
N PHE A 21 13.11 3.19 2.99
CA PHE A 21 12.23 2.06 2.67
C PHE A 21 11.09 2.51 1.77
N VAL A 22 11.12 2.06 0.53
CA VAL A 22 10.08 2.33 -0.47
C VAL A 22 8.97 1.32 -0.33
N SER A 23 7.83 1.72 0.25
CA SER A 23 6.63 0.89 0.30
C SER A 23 5.98 0.85 -1.09
N HIS A 24 6.34 -0.16 -1.90
CA HIS A 24 5.92 -0.26 -3.30
C HIS A 24 4.70 -1.17 -3.45
N SER A 25 3.58 -0.63 -3.95
CA SER A 25 2.32 -1.34 -4.14
C SER A 25 2.05 -1.77 -5.59
N GLY A 26 2.95 -1.50 -6.52
CA GLY A 26 2.74 -1.67 -7.97
C GLY A 26 1.96 -0.54 -8.64
N GLY A 27 1.30 0.33 -7.86
CA GLY A 27 0.53 1.45 -8.40
C GLY A 27 1.40 2.64 -8.82
N LYS A 28 0.85 3.49 -9.71
CA LYS A 28 1.51 4.66 -10.29
C LYS A 28 2.23 5.55 -9.25
N ASP A 29 1.59 5.78 -8.10
CA ASP A 29 2.13 6.66 -7.07
C ASP A 29 3.38 6.05 -6.41
N SER A 30 3.39 4.75 -6.15
CA SER A 30 4.58 4.07 -5.62
C SER A 30 5.69 3.90 -6.66
N GLN A 31 5.34 3.81 -7.93
CA GLN A 31 6.28 3.74 -9.04
C GLN A 31 7.01 5.08 -9.21
N GLU A 32 6.27 6.21 -9.29
CA GLU A 32 6.91 7.52 -9.37
C GLU A 32 7.66 7.90 -8.09
N MET A 33 7.16 7.51 -6.94
CA MET A 33 7.91 7.67 -5.68
C MET A 33 9.28 6.99 -5.75
N TYR A 34 9.36 5.77 -6.25
CA TYR A 34 10.63 5.07 -6.44
C TYR A 34 11.53 5.82 -7.43
N ASN A 35 11.00 6.25 -8.58
CA ASN A 35 11.74 7.02 -9.58
C ASN A 35 12.33 8.31 -8.98
N LYS A 36 11.56 9.02 -8.15
CA LYS A 36 12.03 10.23 -7.45
C LYS A 36 13.17 9.91 -6.48
N LEU A 37 13.03 8.85 -5.67
CA LEU A 37 14.08 8.44 -4.75
C LEU A 37 15.37 8.06 -5.49
N ARG A 38 15.27 7.35 -6.61
CA ARG A 38 16.43 7.00 -7.44
C ARG A 38 17.24 8.20 -7.92
N ARG A 39 16.59 9.36 -8.06
CA ARG A 39 17.24 10.63 -8.46
C ARG A 39 17.82 11.42 -7.28
N THR A 40 17.41 11.12 -6.05
CA THR A 40 17.69 11.98 -4.87
C THR A 40 18.40 11.27 -3.72
N VAL A 41 18.37 9.95 -3.68
CA VAL A 41 18.94 9.13 -2.60
C VAL A 41 19.98 8.16 -3.17
N PRO A 42 21.14 7.94 -2.52
CA PRO A 42 22.13 6.96 -2.96
C PRO A 42 21.54 5.55 -3.09
N TYR A 43 21.95 4.83 -4.13
CA TYR A 43 21.42 3.49 -4.45
C TYR A 43 21.46 2.54 -3.26
N ASN A 44 22.58 2.47 -2.56
CA ASN A 44 22.81 1.56 -1.44
C ASN A 44 22.01 1.89 -0.16
N GLN A 45 21.29 3.01 -0.14
CA GLN A 45 20.42 3.43 0.96
C GLN A 45 18.93 3.20 0.66
N ILE A 46 18.57 2.73 -0.55
CA ILE A 46 17.20 2.43 -0.94
C ILE A 46 16.90 0.94 -0.74
N VAL A 47 15.79 0.64 -0.09
CA VAL A 47 15.27 -0.71 0.10
C VAL A 47 13.80 -0.76 -0.34
N VAL A 48 13.49 -1.58 -1.33
CA VAL A 48 12.12 -1.72 -1.86
C VAL A 48 11.38 -2.85 -1.14
N VAL A 49 10.20 -2.54 -0.60
CA VAL A 49 9.37 -3.50 0.14
C VAL A 49 7.97 -3.53 -0.44
N HIS A 50 7.47 -4.72 -0.75
CA HIS A 50 6.10 -4.96 -1.18
C HIS A 50 5.36 -5.82 -0.14
N ALA A 51 4.24 -5.34 0.39
CA ALA A 51 3.34 -6.13 1.23
C ALA A 51 2.38 -6.91 0.33
N CYS A 52 2.67 -8.17 0.10
CA CYS A 52 1.87 -9.04 -0.75
C CYS A 52 0.62 -9.53 -0.01
N LEU A 53 -0.53 -9.39 -0.64
CA LEU A 53 -1.82 -9.85 -0.12
C LEU A 53 -2.31 -11.16 -0.77
N GLY A 54 -1.46 -11.79 -1.58
CA GLY A 54 -1.79 -13.04 -2.25
C GLY A 54 -2.87 -12.89 -3.32
N GLU A 55 -3.83 -13.78 -3.30
CA GLU A 55 -4.91 -13.95 -4.30
C GLU A 55 -5.78 -12.72 -4.51
N VAL A 56 -5.85 -11.83 -3.54
CA VAL A 56 -6.69 -10.62 -3.64
C VAL A 56 -6.03 -9.46 -4.40
N GLU A 57 -4.77 -9.61 -4.79
CA GLU A 57 -4.08 -8.66 -5.66
C GLU A 57 -4.31 -8.97 -7.13
N TRP A 58 -4.19 -7.96 -7.98
CA TRP A 58 -4.23 -8.17 -9.43
C TRP A 58 -3.07 -9.05 -9.89
N PRO A 59 -3.31 -10.03 -10.76
CA PRO A 59 -2.23 -10.86 -11.31
C PRO A 59 -1.13 -10.04 -11.98
N GLY A 60 0.13 -10.38 -11.70
CA GLY A 60 1.29 -9.71 -12.29
C GLY A 60 1.80 -8.46 -11.54
N VAL A 61 1.19 -8.06 -10.42
CA VAL A 61 1.66 -6.88 -9.64
C VAL A 61 3.13 -7.00 -9.23
N ILE A 62 3.55 -8.15 -8.70
CA ILE A 62 4.94 -8.35 -8.26
C ILE A 62 5.91 -8.30 -9.46
N ASP A 63 5.54 -8.90 -10.59
CA ASP A 63 6.38 -8.89 -11.79
C ASP A 63 6.50 -7.48 -12.37
N HIS A 64 5.39 -6.73 -12.36
CA HIS A 64 5.41 -5.31 -12.75
C HIS A 64 6.34 -4.50 -11.83
N ILE A 65 6.30 -4.70 -10.51
CA ILE A 65 7.23 -4.02 -9.60
C ILE A 65 8.66 -4.36 -9.97
N LYS A 66 8.99 -5.66 -10.09
CA LYS A 66 10.35 -6.11 -10.43
C LYS A 66 10.86 -5.60 -11.78
N ALA A 67 9.96 -5.43 -12.74
CA ALA A 67 10.32 -4.90 -14.07
C ALA A 67 10.61 -3.39 -14.05
N ASN A 68 10.17 -2.67 -13.03
CA ASN A 68 10.28 -1.20 -12.95
C ASN A 68 11.19 -0.72 -11.81
N VAL A 69 11.87 -1.62 -11.10
CA VAL A 69 12.84 -1.27 -10.06
C VAL A 69 14.17 -2.00 -10.25
N ASP A 70 15.29 -1.30 -10.05
CA ASP A 70 16.64 -1.88 -10.16
C ASP A 70 17.07 -2.60 -8.87
N HIS A 71 16.35 -2.36 -7.77
CA HIS A 71 16.64 -2.95 -6.47
C HIS A 71 15.96 -4.30 -6.29
N HIS A 72 16.53 -5.12 -5.42
CA HIS A 72 15.82 -6.32 -4.95
C HIS A 72 14.50 -5.93 -4.26
N VAL A 73 13.40 -6.58 -4.65
CA VAL A 73 12.08 -6.37 -4.06
C VAL A 73 11.89 -7.35 -2.91
N HIS A 74 11.87 -6.83 -1.69
CA HIS A 74 11.55 -7.60 -0.51
C HIS A 74 10.04 -7.78 -0.41
N VAL A 75 9.56 -9.01 -0.58
CA VAL A 75 8.14 -9.34 -0.46
C VAL A 75 7.85 -9.78 0.97
N VAL A 76 6.96 -9.06 1.65
CA VAL A 76 6.54 -9.38 3.02
C VAL A 76 5.06 -9.77 3.05
N ARG A 77 4.70 -10.66 3.98
CA ARG A 77 3.34 -11.13 4.20
C ARG A 77 2.98 -11.04 5.67
N ALA A 78 1.71 -10.83 5.96
CA ALA A 78 1.22 -10.88 7.32
C ALA A 78 1.18 -12.34 7.81
N THR A 79 1.53 -12.55 9.08
CA THR A 79 1.49 -13.87 9.70
C THR A 79 0.64 -13.84 10.98
N LYS A 80 -0.11 -14.89 11.23
CA LYS A 80 -0.78 -15.15 12.51
C LYS A 80 0.26 -15.49 13.59
N ARG A 81 -0.15 -15.56 14.85
CA ARG A 81 0.75 -15.89 15.97
C ARG A 81 1.33 -17.31 15.87
N ASP A 82 0.62 -18.19 15.23
CA ASP A 82 1.01 -19.60 14.98
C ASP A 82 1.94 -19.78 13.75
N GLY A 83 2.34 -18.67 13.11
CA GLY A 83 3.21 -18.67 11.93
C GLY A 83 2.50 -18.84 10.60
N ARG A 84 1.22 -19.20 10.56
CA ARG A 84 0.45 -19.28 9.30
C ARG A 84 0.29 -17.91 8.67
N GLU A 85 0.16 -17.86 7.35
CA GLU A 85 -0.14 -16.63 6.62
C GLU A 85 -1.52 -16.07 7.06
N LYS A 86 -1.58 -14.75 7.23
CA LYS A 86 -2.81 -14.01 7.49
C LYS A 86 -3.28 -13.36 6.19
N THR A 87 -4.25 -13.98 5.52
CA THR A 87 -4.84 -13.46 4.27
C THR A 87 -5.99 -12.52 4.55
N LEU A 88 -6.43 -11.75 3.53
CA LEU A 88 -7.59 -10.87 3.66
C LEU A 88 -8.88 -11.67 3.90
N LEU A 89 -9.14 -12.68 3.08
CA LEU A 89 -10.36 -13.48 3.18
C LEU A 89 -10.40 -14.27 4.50
N GLY A 90 -9.28 -14.87 4.89
CA GLY A 90 -9.19 -15.53 6.20
C GLY A 90 -9.38 -14.56 7.39
N MET A 91 -8.92 -13.30 7.27
CA MET A 91 -9.19 -12.29 8.31
C MET A 91 -10.68 -11.91 8.37
N VAL A 92 -11.34 -11.82 7.23
CA VAL A 92 -12.79 -11.54 7.13
C VAL A 92 -13.59 -12.69 7.73
N GLU A 93 -13.25 -13.92 7.40
CA GLU A 93 -13.88 -15.14 7.93
C GLU A 93 -13.70 -15.26 9.45
N ASP A 94 -12.47 -15.11 9.95
CA ASP A 94 -12.16 -15.14 11.40
C ASP A 94 -12.96 -14.10 12.20
N ARG A 95 -13.31 -12.96 11.58
CA ARG A 95 -14.03 -11.85 12.23
C ARG A 95 -15.54 -11.85 11.99
N GLY A 96 -16.02 -12.57 10.98
CA GLY A 96 -17.40 -12.50 10.53
C GLY A 96 -17.81 -11.13 9.95
N MET A 97 -16.85 -10.30 9.54
CA MET A 97 -17.14 -8.98 8.95
C MET A 97 -16.03 -8.45 8.06
N TRP A 98 -16.40 -7.69 7.04
CA TRP A 98 -15.48 -6.99 6.14
C TRP A 98 -14.86 -5.76 6.80
N PRO A 99 -13.63 -5.34 6.37
CA PRO A 99 -13.12 -4.01 6.67
C PRO A 99 -14.08 -2.93 6.14
N SER A 100 -14.04 -1.74 6.75
CA SER A 100 -14.83 -0.58 6.29
C SER A 100 -13.92 0.59 5.90
N SER A 101 -14.48 1.61 5.27
CA SER A 101 -13.75 2.84 4.94
C SER A 101 -13.21 3.57 6.18
N SER A 102 -13.90 3.46 7.30
CA SER A 102 -13.49 4.04 8.60
C SER A 102 -12.54 3.12 9.39
N CYS A 103 -12.66 1.79 9.23
CA CYS A 103 -11.85 0.80 9.92
C CYS A 103 -11.10 -0.08 8.90
N ARG A 104 -10.05 0.49 8.30
CA ARG A 104 -9.22 -0.17 7.28
C ARG A 104 -8.20 -1.13 7.90
N GLN A 105 -8.69 -2.17 8.59
CA GLN A 105 -7.85 -3.14 9.26
C GLN A 105 -6.95 -3.91 8.27
N CYS A 106 -7.40 -4.14 7.04
CA CYS A 106 -6.55 -4.69 5.98
C CYS A 106 -5.29 -3.84 5.73
N THR A 107 -5.38 -2.50 5.89
CA THR A 107 -4.21 -1.62 5.73
C THR A 107 -3.26 -1.72 6.92
N SER A 108 -3.78 -1.75 8.15
CA SER A 108 -2.93 -1.86 9.35
C SER A 108 -2.27 -3.22 9.47
N ASP A 109 -3.05 -4.29 9.35
CA ASP A 109 -2.63 -5.64 9.70
C ASP A 109 -1.89 -6.35 8.57
N LEU A 110 -2.34 -6.16 7.32
CA LEU A 110 -1.79 -6.90 6.18
C LEU A 110 -0.74 -6.12 5.39
N LYS A 111 -0.68 -4.78 5.55
CA LYS A 111 0.30 -3.95 4.83
C LYS A 111 1.28 -3.28 5.79
N ARG A 112 0.81 -2.30 6.58
CA ARG A 112 1.68 -1.50 7.46
C ARG A 112 2.42 -2.36 8.48
N GLY A 113 1.73 -3.26 9.18
CA GLY A 113 2.32 -4.12 10.20
C GLY A 113 3.51 -4.95 9.68
N PRO A 114 3.35 -5.75 8.61
CA PRO A 114 4.44 -6.50 7.99
C PRO A 114 5.61 -5.63 7.50
N ILE A 115 5.32 -4.49 6.87
CA ILE A 115 6.36 -3.55 6.41
C ILE A 115 7.15 -3.01 7.60
N MET A 116 6.49 -2.54 8.65
CA MET A 116 7.18 -2.02 9.83
C MET A 116 7.97 -3.11 10.59
N LYS A 117 7.46 -4.35 10.62
CA LYS A 117 8.22 -5.49 11.16
C LYS A 117 9.48 -5.74 10.33
N PHE A 118 9.38 -5.68 9.01
CA PHE A 118 10.53 -5.83 8.11
C PHE A 118 11.56 -4.72 8.34
N ILE A 119 11.14 -3.45 8.40
CA ILE A 119 12.01 -2.28 8.64
C ILE A 119 12.80 -2.48 9.94
N ARG A 120 12.13 -2.85 11.03
CA ARG A 120 12.79 -3.08 12.33
C ARG A 120 13.85 -4.17 12.25
N ASN A 121 13.52 -5.31 11.63
CA ASN A 121 14.42 -6.44 11.48
C ASN A 121 15.60 -6.11 10.58
N TYR A 122 15.36 -5.40 9.48
CA TYR A 122 16.40 -5.00 8.53
C TYR A 122 17.42 -4.07 9.20
N LEU A 123 16.96 -3.04 9.91
CA LEU A 123 17.85 -2.13 10.65
C LEU A 123 18.70 -2.88 11.68
N TYR A 124 18.10 -3.77 12.45
CA TYR A 124 18.79 -4.58 13.43
C TYR A 124 19.87 -5.45 12.77
N GLN A 125 19.52 -6.19 11.73
CA GLN A 125 20.46 -7.08 11.02
C GLN A 125 21.62 -6.34 10.34
N LYS A 126 21.37 -5.11 9.87
CA LYS A 126 22.37 -4.28 9.17
C LYS A 126 23.15 -3.34 10.10
N GLY A 127 22.88 -3.36 11.42
CA GLY A 127 23.51 -2.44 12.36
C GLY A 127 23.19 -0.97 12.05
N ARG A 128 22.00 -0.70 11.45
CA ARG A 128 21.57 0.66 11.11
C ARG A 128 20.58 1.16 12.15
N ARG A 129 20.56 2.49 12.33
CA ARG A 129 19.73 3.13 13.33
C ARG A 129 18.58 3.95 12.74
N ILE A 130 18.76 4.54 11.58
CA ILE A 130 17.83 5.51 11.00
C ILE A 130 17.07 4.89 9.82
N ALA A 131 15.74 4.94 9.88
CA ALA A 131 14.85 4.56 8.79
C ALA A 131 14.02 5.74 8.32
N VAL A 132 13.87 5.87 7.01
CA VAL A 132 12.88 6.73 6.38
C VAL A 132 11.85 5.83 5.67
N ASN A 133 10.62 5.80 6.18
CA ASN A 133 9.51 5.07 5.58
C ASN A 133 8.87 5.93 4.50
N CYS A 134 9.14 5.63 3.24
CA CYS A 134 8.65 6.37 2.08
C CYS A 134 7.31 5.83 1.62
N MET A 135 6.32 6.73 1.49
CA MET A 135 4.95 6.41 1.12
C MET A 135 4.50 7.24 -0.07
N GLY A 136 3.91 6.59 -1.09
CA GLY A 136 3.35 7.25 -2.27
C GLY A 136 1.99 7.89 -2.00
N ILE A 137 1.91 8.81 -1.04
CA ILE A 137 0.70 9.56 -0.68
C ILE A 137 0.79 10.96 -1.28
N ARG A 138 -0.31 11.43 -1.90
CA ARG A 138 -0.39 12.76 -2.50
C ARG A 138 -1.53 13.57 -1.89
N ALA A 139 -1.34 14.90 -1.82
CA ALA A 139 -2.35 15.84 -1.32
C ALA A 139 -3.62 15.80 -2.16
N GLU A 140 -3.48 15.70 -3.49
CA GLU A 140 -4.58 15.72 -4.47
C GLU A 140 -5.60 14.58 -4.27
N GLU A 141 -5.19 13.46 -3.69
CA GLU A 141 -6.05 12.27 -3.60
C GLU A 141 -7.28 12.44 -2.68
N SER A 142 -7.23 13.35 -1.71
CA SER A 142 -8.37 13.71 -0.87
C SER A 142 -8.05 14.86 0.09
N THR A 143 -9.09 15.54 0.57
CA THR A 143 -8.96 16.59 1.61
C THR A 143 -8.31 16.09 2.91
N ALA A 144 -8.52 14.83 3.27
CA ALA A 144 -7.89 14.21 4.44
C ALA A 144 -6.39 13.96 4.20
N ARG A 145 -5.98 13.64 2.95
CA ARG A 145 -4.57 13.49 2.58
C ARG A 145 -3.87 14.83 2.48
N ALA A 146 -4.51 15.85 1.93
CA ALA A 146 -3.97 17.22 1.85
C ALA A 146 -3.59 17.83 3.21
N LYS A 147 -4.23 17.37 4.29
CA LYS A 147 -3.92 17.82 5.67
C LYS A 147 -2.74 17.07 6.32
N LYS A 148 -2.12 16.12 5.64
CA LYS A 148 -0.99 15.37 6.19
C LYS A 148 0.29 16.19 6.14
N VAL A 149 1.18 15.94 7.11
CA VAL A 149 2.53 16.48 7.13
C VAL A 149 3.40 15.55 6.27
N PRO A 150 4.00 16.06 5.16
CA PRO A 150 4.70 15.21 4.18
C PRO A 150 6.00 14.61 4.72
N PHE A 151 6.60 15.21 5.73
CA PHE A 151 7.78 14.67 6.42
C PHE A 151 7.65 14.88 7.92
N ARG A 152 7.84 13.79 8.71
CA ARG A 152 7.71 13.84 10.16
C ARG A 152 8.52 12.75 10.86
N PHE A 153 8.91 13.00 12.10
CA PHE A 153 9.40 11.96 13.02
C PHE A 153 8.23 11.05 13.44
N ASN A 154 8.44 9.74 13.37
CA ASN A 154 7.44 8.74 13.76
C ASN A 154 7.75 8.18 15.14
N ALA A 155 7.30 8.90 16.19
CA ALA A 155 7.55 8.54 17.59
C ALA A 155 7.02 7.14 17.95
N SER A 156 5.92 6.68 17.33
CA SER A 156 5.32 5.38 17.61
C SER A 156 6.16 4.19 17.15
N GLU A 157 7.01 4.40 16.12
CA GLU A 157 7.90 3.37 15.59
C GLU A 157 9.36 3.55 16.00
N SER A 158 9.68 4.69 16.64
CA SER A 158 11.01 5.00 17.16
C SER A 158 11.20 4.49 18.58
N CYS A 159 12.47 4.28 18.98
CA CYS A 159 12.86 3.87 20.33
C CYS A 159 14.32 4.26 20.58
N GLY A 160 14.87 4.04 21.77
CA GLY A 160 16.22 4.48 22.15
C GLY A 160 17.37 4.07 21.22
N HIS A 161 17.19 3.06 20.39
CA HIS A 161 18.19 2.55 19.43
C HIS A 161 17.74 2.62 17.96
N ARG A 162 16.61 3.26 17.66
CA ARG A 162 16.07 3.39 16.31
C ARG A 162 15.25 4.66 16.15
N ASP A 163 15.57 5.44 15.14
CA ASP A 163 14.83 6.62 14.73
C ASP A 163 14.11 6.33 13.40
N VAL A 164 12.80 6.55 13.35
CA VAL A 164 11.96 6.33 12.19
C VAL A 164 11.33 7.64 11.78
N TYR A 165 11.43 7.95 10.49
CA TYR A 165 10.76 9.09 9.86
C TYR A 165 9.76 8.58 8.83
N ASP A 166 8.61 9.24 8.71
CA ASP A 166 7.67 9.06 7.61
C ASP A 166 7.90 10.17 6.59
N TRP A 167 8.04 9.81 5.31
CA TRP A 167 8.20 10.74 4.21
C TRP A 167 7.26 10.42 3.06
N MET A 168 6.68 11.45 2.47
CA MET A 168 5.82 11.40 1.29
C MET A 168 6.49 12.15 0.13
N PRO A 169 7.43 11.53 -0.58
CA PRO A 169 8.28 12.23 -1.56
C PRO A 169 7.52 12.91 -2.68
N ILE A 170 6.36 12.39 -3.06
CA ILE A 170 5.53 12.86 -4.17
C ILE A 170 4.27 13.59 -3.69
N PHE A 171 4.28 14.11 -2.45
CA PHE A 171 3.08 14.67 -1.81
C PHE A 171 2.39 15.76 -2.64
N ASP A 172 3.18 16.64 -3.26
CA ASP A 172 2.69 17.80 -4.00
C ASP A 172 2.42 17.51 -5.49
N LEU A 173 2.73 16.30 -5.99
CA LEU A 173 2.53 15.97 -7.40
C LEU A 173 1.04 15.74 -7.72
N THR A 174 0.63 16.27 -8.87
CA THR A 174 -0.65 15.97 -9.49
C THR A 174 -0.66 14.58 -10.13
N THR A 175 -1.83 14.06 -10.45
CA THR A 175 -1.96 12.79 -11.17
C THR A 175 -1.28 12.82 -12.54
N ALA A 176 -1.37 13.96 -13.24
CA ALA A 176 -0.71 14.14 -14.54
C ALA A 176 0.83 14.09 -14.40
N GLU A 177 1.38 14.76 -13.40
CA GLU A 177 2.83 14.75 -13.14
C GLU A 177 3.35 13.37 -12.74
N VAL A 178 2.56 12.58 -12.00
CA VAL A 178 2.90 11.19 -11.68
C VAL A 178 2.99 10.33 -12.95
N PHE A 179 2.01 10.41 -13.86
CA PHE A 179 2.06 9.68 -15.12
C PHE A 179 3.20 10.17 -16.02
N GLN A 180 3.45 11.48 -16.05
CA GLN A 180 4.56 12.06 -16.80
C GLN A 180 5.90 11.55 -16.25
N GLY A 181 6.10 11.54 -14.92
CA GLY A 181 7.34 11.04 -14.31
C GLY A 181 7.62 9.57 -14.58
N ILE A 182 6.55 8.74 -14.66
CA ILE A 182 6.65 7.34 -15.09
C ILE A 182 7.09 7.25 -16.57
N ALA A 183 6.48 8.06 -17.45
CA ALA A 183 6.82 8.09 -18.87
C ALA A 183 8.26 8.60 -19.11
N ASP A 184 8.68 9.64 -18.40
CA ASP A 184 10.03 10.20 -18.45
C ASP A 184 11.11 9.19 -18.00
N ALA A 185 10.73 8.24 -17.13
CA ALA A 185 11.58 7.11 -16.75
C ALA A 185 11.59 5.96 -17.78
N GLY A 186 10.90 6.12 -18.92
CA GLY A 186 10.75 5.08 -19.93
C GLY A 186 9.89 3.89 -19.52
N GLN A 187 9.09 4.07 -18.48
CA GLN A 187 8.26 3.02 -17.88
C GLN A 187 6.79 3.16 -18.31
N LYS A 188 6.01 2.12 -18.03
CA LYS A 188 4.55 2.15 -18.19
C LYS A 188 3.88 1.91 -16.84
N PRO A 189 2.73 2.53 -16.57
CA PRO A 189 1.92 2.18 -15.40
C PRO A 189 1.39 0.74 -15.54
N PHE A 190 0.93 0.16 -14.42
CA PHE A 190 0.34 -1.17 -14.44
C PHE A 190 -0.88 -1.23 -15.38
N TRP A 191 -1.03 -2.34 -16.09
CA TRP A 191 -2.03 -2.47 -17.18
C TRP A 191 -3.48 -2.14 -16.77
N THR A 192 -3.84 -2.33 -15.49
CA THR A 192 -5.21 -2.04 -15.03
C THR A 192 -5.60 -0.57 -15.15
N TYR A 193 -4.62 0.36 -15.22
CA TYR A 193 -4.89 1.78 -15.41
C TYR A 193 -5.51 2.14 -16.76
N GLU A 194 -5.60 1.20 -17.68
CA GLU A 194 -6.40 1.36 -18.92
C GLU A 194 -7.90 1.51 -18.61
N ARG A 195 -8.36 0.96 -17.47
CA ARG A 195 -9.76 1.01 -17.04
C ARG A 195 -9.96 1.47 -15.59
N ASN A 196 -9.00 1.22 -14.71
CA ASN A 196 -9.10 1.53 -13.30
C ASN A 196 -8.54 2.92 -13.00
N GLU A 197 -9.18 3.63 -12.10
CA GLU A 197 -8.69 4.91 -11.59
C GLU A 197 -7.47 4.73 -10.67
N ARG A 198 -7.39 3.57 -10.02
CA ARG A 198 -6.33 3.24 -9.04
C ARG A 198 -6.00 1.76 -9.01
N LEU A 199 -4.74 1.44 -8.72
CA LEU A 199 -4.37 0.09 -8.36
C LEU A 199 -4.62 -0.14 -6.86
N SER A 200 -5.48 -1.11 -6.57
CA SER A 200 -5.81 -1.58 -5.22
C SER A 200 -5.92 -3.11 -5.24
N CYS A 201 -6.44 -3.74 -4.17
CA CYS A 201 -6.91 -5.12 -4.29
C CYS A 201 -7.98 -5.20 -5.38
N VAL A 202 -8.15 -6.37 -6.01
CA VAL A 202 -9.14 -6.59 -7.07
C VAL A 202 -10.53 -6.12 -6.61
N PHE A 203 -10.97 -6.58 -5.45
CA PHE A 203 -12.20 -6.12 -4.81
C PHE A 203 -11.85 -5.33 -3.55
N CYS A 204 -11.61 -4.03 -3.74
CA CYS A 204 -11.30 -3.13 -2.63
C CYS A 204 -12.56 -2.42 -2.15
N ILE A 205 -12.76 -2.38 -0.83
CA ILE A 205 -13.85 -1.60 -0.19
C ILE A 205 -13.85 -0.10 -0.57
N MET A 206 -12.73 0.39 -1.08
CA MET A 206 -12.55 1.77 -1.56
C MET A 206 -12.52 1.84 -3.09
N GLY A 207 -12.78 0.74 -3.80
CA GLY A 207 -12.84 0.70 -5.26
C GLY A 207 -14.06 1.41 -5.80
N SER A 208 -13.94 2.05 -6.96
CA SER A 208 -15.08 2.54 -7.72
C SER A 208 -15.92 1.37 -8.25
N VAL A 209 -17.16 1.64 -8.64
CA VAL A 209 -18.00 0.60 -9.26
C VAL A 209 -17.34 0.07 -10.54
N ASN A 210 -16.68 0.95 -11.30
CA ASN A 210 -15.96 0.56 -12.50
C ASN A 210 -14.78 -0.38 -12.19
N ASP A 211 -13.97 -0.06 -11.16
CA ASP A 211 -12.86 -0.92 -10.72
C ASP A 211 -13.37 -2.31 -10.31
N LEU A 212 -14.47 -2.36 -9.54
CA LEU A 212 -15.08 -3.61 -9.08
C LEU A 212 -15.64 -4.46 -10.23
N ARG A 213 -16.30 -3.83 -11.22
CA ARG A 213 -16.77 -4.51 -12.42
C ARG A 213 -15.62 -5.08 -13.24
N HIS A 214 -14.58 -4.28 -13.46
CA HIS A 214 -13.37 -4.75 -14.12
C HIS A 214 -12.73 -5.93 -13.37
N GLY A 215 -12.74 -5.86 -12.03
CA GLY A 215 -12.31 -6.97 -11.16
C GLY A 215 -13.12 -8.24 -11.41
N ALA A 216 -14.44 -8.16 -11.41
CA ALA A 216 -15.34 -9.30 -11.64
C ALA A 216 -15.16 -9.92 -13.03
N GLU A 217 -14.99 -9.09 -14.07
CA GLU A 217 -14.75 -9.55 -15.45
C GLU A 217 -13.42 -10.29 -15.61
N LYS A 218 -12.37 -9.81 -14.94
CA LYS A 218 -11.00 -10.35 -15.11
C LYS A 218 -10.64 -11.43 -14.11
N ASN A 219 -11.34 -11.52 -12.99
CA ASN A 219 -11.07 -12.47 -11.91
C ASN A 219 -12.39 -13.14 -11.43
N PRO A 220 -13.09 -13.89 -12.28
CA PRO A 220 -14.42 -14.44 -11.98
C PRO A 220 -14.39 -15.43 -10.81
N ASP A 221 -13.32 -16.22 -10.64
CA ASP A 221 -13.20 -17.17 -9.55
C ASP A 221 -13.04 -16.44 -8.20
N LEU A 222 -12.18 -15.42 -8.14
CA LEU A 222 -12.04 -14.58 -6.96
C LEU A 222 -13.34 -13.82 -6.65
N TYR A 223 -14.07 -13.37 -7.70
CA TYR A 223 -15.39 -12.75 -7.52
C TYR A 223 -16.36 -13.69 -6.83
N ARG A 224 -16.43 -14.95 -7.30
CA ARG A 224 -17.27 -15.99 -6.69
C ARG A 224 -16.90 -16.20 -5.22
N GLU A 225 -15.61 -16.32 -4.90
CA GLU A 225 -15.13 -16.52 -3.53
C GLU A 225 -15.55 -15.37 -2.59
N TYR A 226 -15.49 -14.11 -3.06
CA TYR A 226 -15.96 -12.96 -2.30
C TYR A 226 -17.46 -13.00 -2.05
N VAL A 227 -18.27 -13.29 -3.06
CA VAL A 227 -19.73 -13.38 -2.96
C VAL A 227 -20.14 -14.52 -2.01
N GLU A 228 -19.51 -15.68 -2.13
CA GLU A 228 -19.74 -16.83 -1.24
C GLU A 228 -19.36 -16.50 0.21
N LEU A 229 -18.25 -15.78 0.41
CA LEU A 229 -17.84 -15.36 1.75
C LEU A 229 -18.85 -14.37 2.34
N GLU A 230 -19.34 -13.37 1.58
CA GLU A 230 -20.42 -12.48 2.06
C GLU A 230 -21.64 -13.27 2.55
N ARG A 231 -22.08 -14.24 1.74
CA ARG A 231 -23.24 -15.10 2.08
C ARG A 231 -22.98 -15.96 3.31
N ARG A 232 -21.79 -16.55 3.41
CA ARG A 232 -21.40 -17.44 4.52
C ARG A 232 -21.32 -16.72 5.86
N ILE A 233 -20.78 -15.49 5.89
CA ILE A 233 -20.64 -14.72 7.13
C ILE A 233 -21.85 -13.84 7.44
N GLY A 234 -22.81 -13.69 6.50
CA GLY A 234 -23.98 -12.82 6.67
C GLY A 234 -23.66 -11.33 6.76
N HIS A 235 -22.52 -10.91 6.22
CA HIS A 235 -22.08 -9.51 6.23
C HIS A 235 -21.51 -9.10 4.87
N THR A 236 -21.91 -7.93 4.34
CA THR A 236 -21.50 -7.46 3.02
C THR A 236 -20.33 -6.48 3.06
N MET A 237 -19.59 -6.38 1.94
CA MET A 237 -18.45 -5.46 1.82
C MET A 237 -18.86 -4.00 1.91
N PHE A 238 -20.07 -3.68 1.49
CA PHE A 238 -20.53 -2.28 1.36
C PHE A 238 -21.78 -2.05 2.21
N SER A 239 -22.00 -0.78 2.56
CA SER A 239 -23.22 -0.32 3.21
C SER A 239 -23.54 1.10 2.78
N SER A 240 -24.81 1.47 2.74
CA SER A 240 -25.28 2.82 2.50
C SER A 240 -26.56 3.07 3.31
N GLY A 241 -26.58 4.15 4.08
CA GLY A 241 -27.73 4.48 4.92
C GLY A 241 -28.13 3.40 5.92
N GLY A 242 -27.18 2.61 6.43
CA GLY A 242 -27.45 1.47 7.33
C GLY A 242 -27.89 0.17 6.63
N ARG A 243 -28.13 0.20 5.30
CA ARG A 243 -28.45 -0.98 4.50
C ARG A 243 -27.16 -1.66 4.02
N GLN A 244 -27.09 -2.97 4.16
CA GLN A 244 -26.04 -3.79 3.58
C GLN A 244 -26.20 -3.85 2.05
N ILE A 245 -25.10 -3.76 1.32
CA ILE A 245 -25.04 -3.84 -0.14
C ILE A 245 -23.99 -4.90 -0.50
N SER A 246 -24.42 -5.98 -1.14
CA SER A 246 -23.51 -7.05 -1.55
C SER A 246 -22.61 -6.61 -2.72
N LEU A 247 -21.54 -7.37 -2.95
CA LEU A 247 -20.66 -7.16 -4.10
C LEU A 247 -21.43 -7.32 -5.42
N GLU A 248 -22.37 -8.29 -5.49
CA GLU A 248 -23.27 -8.49 -6.64
C GLU A 248 -24.14 -7.26 -6.89
N GLU A 249 -24.78 -6.75 -5.84
CA GLU A 249 -25.61 -5.55 -5.94
C GLU A 249 -24.77 -4.32 -6.34
N ARG A 250 -23.57 -4.18 -5.77
CA ARG A 250 -22.66 -3.06 -6.04
C ARG A 250 -22.14 -3.05 -7.49
N THR A 251 -21.85 -4.20 -8.05
CA THR A 251 -21.36 -4.36 -9.42
C THR A 251 -22.47 -4.46 -10.46
N GLY A 252 -23.64 -4.95 -10.05
CA GLY A 252 -24.73 -5.33 -10.95
C GLY A 252 -24.44 -6.61 -11.74
N ILE A 253 -23.45 -7.41 -11.30
CA ILE A 253 -23.04 -8.67 -11.93
C ILE A 253 -23.47 -9.82 -11.00
N PRO A 254 -24.45 -10.65 -11.38
CA PRO A 254 -24.82 -11.83 -10.59
C PRO A 254 -23.70 -12.87 -10.64
N MET A 255 -23.50 -13.58 -9.53
CA MET A 255 -22.60 -14.73 -9.50
C MET A 255 -23.12 -15.81 -10.47
N GLN A 256 -22.27 -16.21 -11.41
CA GLN A 256 -22.57 -17.36 -12.28
C GLN A 256 -22.35 -18.66 -11.52
N ASN A 257 -23.32 -19.58 -11.65
CA ASN A 257 -23.28 -20.92 -11.05
C ASN A 257 -22.18 -21.80 -11.67
#